data_f665c5d199731feb44ddcc9391fb462e
#
_entry.id   f665c5d199731feb44ddcc9391fb462e
#
_cell.length_a   1.000
_cell.length_b   1.000
_cell.length_c   1.000
_cell.angle_alpha   90.00
_cell.angle_beta   90.00
_cell.angle_gamma   90.00
#
_symmetry.space_group_name_H-M   'P 1'
#
loop_
_entity.id
_entity.type
_entity.pdbx_description
1 polymer ?
#
loop_
_entity_poly.entity_id
_entity_poly.type
_entity_poly.pdbx_seq_one_letter_code
_entity_poly.pdbx_strand_id
1 'polypeptide(L)'
;MNSLVIILIAMAVLAAGYVFYGRWLAKKWGIDEKAKTPAFTHEDGEDFVPSSKFTVFSHQFSSIAGAGPVTGPILASVFGWVPVLLWLLIGGLFFGAVQDFGALYASVKNEGKSMGMIIEKYIGKTGRKLFMLFCWLFTLLVIAAFTDMVAGTFVGTGLEDAGVAYANGSAASISMLFILVAVIFGLIQKKVGKMNEWVKAVVAIGLLVVMFAVGMKLPIYASKTTWIYIIMAYLFLASVMPMWLLMQPRDYMTTFMLLGMIIGAVLGVVVAHPDMELNAFNGFQVGNSSLFPTLFVTIACGAVSGFHSLVSSGTSSKTISNEKDMPMVGYGAMIVESLLGVVALVVVGAVAVNGTKPDGTPFSIFSSGVAGFLEKMGVPVTVATVFMTMCVSALALTSLDSVARIGRMSSQELFLGDTTDTAKMTPMQKVLTNKYFATVITLFFGYLLTLGGYNNVWPLFGSANQLLAALVLIALAVFLKTTGRTGWTLYVPMGMMLVVTFTALIQKTIALVKNVAAGQATFLVDGLQLIVAVLLMVLGVMVAYSCIRKLFGAGKNSEKEAA
;
A
#
# COMPACT_ATOMS: atom_id res chain seq x y z
N MET A 1 -12.08 27.16 8.81
CA MET A 1 -10.65 27.13 9.25
C MET A 1 -9.81 27.02 7.99
N ASN A 2 -8.74 27.81 7.88
CA ASN A 2 -7.90 27.81 6.68
C ASN A 2 -7.15 26.46 6.51
N SER A 3 -7.22 25.86 5.34
CA SER A 3 -6.61 24.59 5.02
C SER A 3 -5.07 24.58 5.15
N LEU A 4 -4.44 25.75 4.93
CA LEU A 4 -3.00 25.92 5.12
C LEU A 4 -2.59 25.66 6.55
N VAL A 5 -3.37 26.12 7.55
CA VAL A 5 -3.06 25.90 8.98
C VAL A 5 -3.07 24.41 9.31
N ILE A 6 -4.02 23.65 8.74
CA ILE A 6 -4.11 22.19 8.94
C ILE A 6 -2.88 21.49 8.39
N ILE A 7 -2.46 21.82 7.15
CA ILE A 7 -1.26 21.21 6.55
C ILE A 7 -0.01 21.56 7.36
N LEU A 8 0.18 22.82 7.76
CA LEU A 8 1.36 23.24 8.53
C LEU A 8 1.44 22.54 9.88
N ILE A 9 0.30 22.44 10.60
CA ILE A 9 0.23 21.69 11.87
C ILE A 9 0.56 20.22 11.63
N ALA A 10 -0.03 19.60 10.62
CA ALA A 10 0.21 18.20 10.30
C ALA A 10 1.68 17.94 9.92
N MET A 11 2.27 18.78 9.09
CA MET A 11 3.70 18.69 8.74
C MET A 11 4.59 18.82 9.97
N ALA A 12 4.31 19.77 10.85
CA ALA A 12 5.07 19.97 12.09
C ALA A 12 4.96 18.75 13.02
N VAL A 13 3.75 18.20 13.20
CA VAL A 13 3.49 17.02 14.03
C VAL A 13 4.18 15.78 13.45
N LEU A 14 4.04 15.53 12.15
CA LEU A 14 4.66 14.40 11.47
C LEU A 14 6.19 14.49 11.49
N ALA A 15 6.76 15.68 11.24
CA ALA A 15 8.21 15.90 11.31
C ALA A 15 8.73 15.72 12.75
N ALA A 16 8.04 16.27 13.74
CA ALA A 16 8.38 16.07 15.15
C ALA A 16 8.33 14.59 15.54
N GLY A 17 7.30 13.87 15.11
CA GLY A 17 7.17 12.43 15.32
C GLY A 17 8.34 11.65 14.74
N TYR A 18 8.76 11.96 13.51
CA TYR A 18 9.94 11.34 12.90
C TYR A 18 11.24 11.64 13.68
N VAL A 19 11.47 12.92 14.00
CA VAL A 19 12.73 13.36 14.65
C VAL A 19 12.83 12.84 16.07
N PHE A 20 11.77 12.93 16.86
CA PHE A 20 11.81 12.56 18.29
C PHE A 20 11.47 11.09 18.50
N TYR A 21 10.30 10.63 18.02
CA TYR A 21 9.83 9.30 18.31
C TYR A 21 10.46 8.23 17.41
N GLY A 22 10.57 8.47 16.11
CA GLY A 22 11.19 7.52 15.17
C GLY A 22 12.66 7.26 15.48
N ARG A 23 13.45 8.31 15.75
CA ARG A 23 14.86 8.15 16.12
C ARG A 23 15.04 7.51 17.50
N TRP A 24 14.17 7.86 18.46
CA TRP A 24 14.16 7.21 19.78
C TRP A 24 13.89 5.71 19.65
N LEU A 25 12.90 5.33 18.85
CA LEU A 25 12.55 3.92 18.59
C LEU A 25 13.72 3.16 17.95
N ALA A 26 14.37 3.76 16.96
CA ALA A 26 15.53 3.21 16.29
C ALA A 26 16.70 2.94 17.29
N LYS A 27 16.97 3.91 18.15
CA LYS A 27 17.99 3.75 19.21
C LYS A 27 17.59 2.67 20.22
N LYS A 28 16.32 2.63 20.60
CA LYS A 28 15.80 1.65 21.57
C LYS A 28 15.88 0.21 21.04
N TRP A 29 15.65 -0.01 19.74
CA TRP A 29 15.74 -1.34 19.13
C TRP A 29 17.17 -1.77 18.79
N GLY A 30 18.15 -0.87 18.87
CA GLY A 30 19.57 -1.17 18.73
C GLY A 30 19.94 -1.39 17.26
N ILE A 31 19.83 -0.32 16.47
CA ILE A 31 20.42 -0.25 15.12
C ILE A 31 21.94 -0.28 15.24
N ASP A 32 22.60 -1.15 14.46
CA ASP A 32 24.04 -1.24 14.37
C ASP A 32 24.53 -0.79 12.99
N GLU A 33 25.12 0.40 12.93
CA GLU A 33 25.66 0.97 11.69
C GLU A 33 26.85 0.20 11.10
N LYS A 34 27.49 -0.66 11.91
CA LYS A 34 28.65 -1.47 11.51
C LYS A 34 28.25 -2.87 11.04
N ALA A 35 27.02 -3.31 11.30
CA ALA A 35 26.54 -4.60 10.88
C ALA A 35 26.41 -4.67 9.36
N LYS A 36 26.88 -5.80 8.79
CA LYS A 36 26.61 -6.10 7.38
C LYS A 36 25.15 -6.48 7.22
N THR A 37 24.47 -5.81 6.29
CA THR A 37 23.08 -6.08 5.98
C THR A 37 22.92 -7.30 5.07
N PRO A 38 21.72 -7.92 4.99
CA PRO A 38 21.45 -9.03 4.09
C PRO A 38 21.73 -8.71 2.62
N ALA A 39 21.62 -7.45 2.22
CA ALA A 39 21.96 -7.01 0.86
C ALA A 39 23.39 -7.38 0.46
N PHE A 40 24.35 -7.36 1.41
CA PHE A 40 25.74 -7.75 1.17
C PHE A 40 26.03 -9.21 1.50
N THR A 41 25.39 -9.79 2.54
CA THR A 41 25.69 -11.15 2.98
C THR A 41 25.08 -12.22 2.09
N HIS A 42 24.01 -11.89 1.37
CA HIS A 42 23.29 -12.77 0.47
C HIS A 42 23.18 -12.19 -0.95
N GLU A 43 24.11 -11.29 -1.34
CA GLU A 43 24.09 -10.64 -2.65
C GLU A 43 24.04 -11.69 -3.77
N ASP A 44 22.95 -11.66 -4.56
CA ASP A 44 22.70 -12.58 -5.67
C ASP A 44 22.52 -11.83 -7.03
N GLY A 45 22.50 -10.49 -7.00
CA GLY A 45 22.28 -9.65 -8.18
C GLY A 45 20.85 -9.65 -8.71
N GLU A 46 19.91 -10.34 -8.05
CA GLU A 46 18.49 -10.41 -8.45
C GLU A 46 17.56 -9.80 -7.39
N ASP A 47 17.50 -10.40 -6.21
CA ASP A 47 16.68 -9.97 -5.09
C ASP A 47 17.52 -9.22 -4.03
N PHE A 48 18.71 -9.73 -3.73
CA PHE A 48 19.64 -9.13 -2.77
C PHE A 48 20.68 -8.28 -3.52
N VAL A 49 20.41 -6.97 -3.57
CA VAL A 49 21.25 -5.99 -4.29
C VAL A 49 21.47 -4.76 -3.42
N PRO A 50 22.71 -4.51 -2.93
CA PRO A 50 23.01 -3.32 -2.16
C PRO A 50 22.68 -2.06 -2.96
N SER A 51 21.77 -1.25 -2.45
CA SER A 51 21.25 -0.07 -3.15
C SER A 51 21.47 1.20 -2.32
N SER A 52 21.48 2.36 -3.01
CA SER A 52 21.58 3.63 -2.32
C SER A 52 20.36 3.88 -1.44
N LYS A 53 20.54 4.64 -0.37
CA LYS A 53 19.48 5.02 0.57
C LYS A 53 18.24 5.57 -0.13
N PHE A 54 18.43 6.46 -1.13
CA PHE A 54 17.32 7.06 -1.86
C PHE A 54 16.61 6.04 -2.76
N THR A 55 17.34 5.12 -3.38
CA THR A 55 16.74 4.04 -4.20
C THR A 55 15.87 3.11 -3.35
N VAL A 56 16.34 2.73 -2.16
CA VAL A 56 15.55 1.88 -1.25
C VAL A 56 14.34 2.63 -0.70
N PHE A 57 14.51 3.91 -0.33
CA PHE A 57 13.39 4.77 0.08
C PHE A 57 12.36 4.91 -1.05
N SER A 58 12.80 5.14 -2.28
CA SER A 58 11.93 5.27 -3.45
C SER A 58 11.10 4.00 -3.67
N HIS A 59 11.74 2.83 -3.59
CA HIS A 59 11.03 1.55 -3.71
C HIS A 59 10.01 1.36 -2.58
N GLN A 60 10.41 1.59 -1.33
CA GLN A 60 9.51 1.48 -0.18
C GLN A 60 8.33 2.45 -0.33
N PHE A 61 8.61 3.75 -0.55
CA PHE A 61 7.59 4.79 -0.60
C PHE A 61 6.62 4.59 -1.78
N SER A 62 7.11 4.35 -2.99
CA SER A 62 6.23 4.18 -4.15
C SER A 62 5.40 2.90 -4.09
N SER A 63 5.90 1.85 -3.42
CA SER A 63 5.16 0.60 -3.25
C SER A 63 4.08 0.69 -2.18
N ILE A 64 4.32 1.41 -1.06
CA ILE A 64 3.34 1.57 0.01
C ILE A 64 2.31 2.65 -0.31
N ALA A 65 2.73 3.78 -0.87
CA ALA A 65 1.86 4.90 -1.24
C ALA A 65 0.98 4.53 -2.45
N GLY A 66 0.03 3.64 -2.24
CA GLY A 66 -0.95 3.21 -3.24
C GLY A 66 -2.17 4.12 -3.32
N ALA A 67 -3.29 3.56 -3.76
CA ALA A 67 -4.57 4.27 -3.84
C ALA A 67 -5.12 4.67 -2.45
N GLY A 68 -4.71 3.95 -1.40
CA GLY A 68 -5.28 4.06 -0.05
C GLY A 68 -5.15 5.43 0.61
N PRO A 69 -3.97 6.09 0.62
CA PRO A 69 -3.80 7.39 1.27
C PRO A 69 -4.62 8.52 0.62
N VAL A 70 -5.01 8.38 -0.64
CA VAL A 70 -5.93 9.32 -1.30
C VAL A 70 -7.39 8.91 -1.06
N THR A 71 -7.73 7.66 -1.31
CA THR A 71 -9.10 7.16 -1.26
C THR A 71 -9.66 7.12 0.17
N GLY A 72 -8.87 6.65 1.13
CA GLY A 72 -9.29 6.47 2.52
C GLY A 72 -9.79 7.76 3.17
N PRO A 73 -8.99 8.83 3.24
CA PRO A 73 -9.39 10.09 3.83
C PRO A 73 -10.59 10.74 3.13
N ILE A 74 -10.68 10.65 1.79
CA ILE A 74 -11.81 11.19 1.02
C ILE A 74 -13.10 10.41 1.34
N LEU A 75 -13.07 9.10 1.41
CA LEU A 75 -14.24 8.29 1.78
C LEU A 75 -14.62 8.49 3.25
N ALA A 76 -13.64 8.58 4.16
CA ALA A 76 -13.89 8.77 5.58
C ALA A 76 -14.31 10.20 5.95
N SER A 77 -14.17 11.16 5.04
CA SER A 77 -14.54 12.56 5.27
C SER A 77 -16.03 12.76 5.58
N VAL A 78 -16.86 11.75 5.32
CA VAL A 78 -18.27 11.73 5.73
C VAL A 78 -18.46 11.93 7.25
N PHE A 79 -17.46 11.54 8.07
CA PHE A 79 -17.47 11.76 9.52
C PHE A 79 -16.97 13.15 9.95
N GLY A 80 -16.54 13.97 9.00
CA GLY A 80 -15.92 15.28 9.23
C GLY A 80 -14.38 15.20 9.19
N TRP A 81 -13.73 16.38 9.06
CA TRP A 81 -12.27 16.43 8.88
C TRP A 81 -11.47 16.17 10.16
N VAL A 82 -12.00 16.50 11.35
CA VAL A 82 -11.27 16.35 12.62
C VAL A 82 -10.96 14.88 12.94
N PRO A 83 -11.93 13.94 12.97
CA PRO A 83 -11.62 12.54 13.28
C PRO A 83 -10.70 11.90 12.23
N VAL A 84 -10.83 12.29 10.96
CA VAL A 84 -9.94 11.82 9.88
C VAL A 84 -8.51 12.31 10.10
N LEU A 85 -8.31 13.60 10.39
CA LEU A 85 -6.99 14.17 10.67
C LEU A 85 -6.33 13.52 11.87
N LEU A 86 -7.09 13.37 12.97
CA LEU A 86 -6.57 12.75 14.18
C LEU A 86 -6.10 11.30 13.92
N TRP A 87 -6.87 10.53 13.17
CA TRP A 87 -6.48 9.15 12.84
C TRP A 87 -5.27 9.10 11.89
N LEU A 88 -5.17 9.99 10.90
CA LEU A 88 -4.00 10.08 10.04
C LEU A 88 -2.72 10.40 10.82
N LEU A 89 -2.78 11.34 11.78
CA LEU A 89 -1.62 11.72 12.58
C LEU A 89 -1.26 10.67 13.62
N ILE A 90 -2.21 10.25 14.44
CA ILE A 90 -1.95 9.28 15.53
C ILE A 90 -1.65 7.90 14.96
N GLY A 91 -2.48 7.43 14.02
CA GLY A 91 -2.30 6.15 13.36
C GLY A 91 -1.00 6.07 12.58
N GLY A 92 -0.71 7.10 11.78
CA GLY A 92 0.51 7.18 10.99
C GLY A 92 1.77 7.16 11.86
N LEU A 93 1.82 7.96 12.91
CA LEU A 93 3.01 8.06 13.77
C LEU A 93 3.23 6.85 14.68
N PHE A 94 2.19 6.42 15.39
CA PHE A 94 2.35 5.46 16.48
C PHE A 94 1.99 4.02 16.11
N PHE A 95 1.33 3.82 14.97
CA PHE A 95 0.91 2.51 14.50
C PHE A 95 1.62 2.16 13.18
N GLY A 96 1.31 2.85 12.09
CA GLY A 96 1.83 2.52 10.77
C GLY A 96 3.35 2.62 10.66
N ALA A 97 3.92 3.77 11.03
CA ALA A 97 5.36 3.97 10.93
C ALA A 97 6.16 3.03 11.87
N VAL A 98 5.61 2.71 13.04
CA VAL A 98 6.20 1.72 13.97
C VAL A 98 6.16 0.31 13.37
N GLN A 99 5.05 -0.05 12.73
CA GLN A 99 4.90 -1.34 12.05
C GLN A 99 5.86 -1.47 10.87
N ASP A 100 5.93 -0.48 9.99
CA ASP A 100 6.75 -0.52 8.78
C ASP A 100 8.23 -0.58 9.10
N PHE A 101 8.68 0.27 10.04
CA PHE A 101 10.03 0.20 10.57
C PHE A 101 10.31 -1.13 11.28
N GLY A 102 9.35 -1.63 12.07
CA GLY A 102 9.45 -2.91 12.77
C GLY A 102 9.60 -4.10 11.83
N ALA A 103 8.80 -4.13 10.76
CA ALA A 103 8.87 -5.19 9.75
C ALA A 103 10.21 -5.17 8.99
N LEU A 104 10.68 -3.98 8.59
CA LEU A 104 11.99 -3.80 7.98
C LEU A 104 13.11 -4.26 8.92
N TYR A 105 13.08 -3.80 10.18
CA TYR A 105 14.06 -4.14 11.21
C TYR A 105 14.09 -5.65 11.48
N ALA A 106 12.93 -6.26 11.69
CA ALA A 106 12.83 -7.70 11.94
C ALA A 106 13.37 -8.52 10.77
N SER A 107 13.09 -8.10 9.54
CA SER A 107 13.59 -8.78 8.34
C SER A 107 15.09 -8.64 8.19
N VAL A 108 15.67 -7.43 8.34
CA VAL A 108 17.12 -7.21 8.28
C VAL A 108 17.84 -8.04 9.35
N LYS A 109 17.33 -8.07 10.59
CA LYS A 109 17.89 -8.89 11.68
C LYS A 109 17.68 -10.41 11.51
N ASN A 110 16.86 -10.83 10.56
CA ASN A 110 16.63 -12.22 10.20
C ASN A 110 17.03 -12.51 8.75
N GLU A 111 18.15 -11.99 8.29
CA GLU A 111 18.77 -12.31 7.00
C GLU A 111 17.89 -11.98 5.78
N GLY A 112 17.08 -10.92 5.85
CA GLY A 112 16.17 -10.51 4.77
C GLY A 112 14.97 -11.44 4.58
N LYS A 113 14.62 -12.23 5.59
CA LYS A 113 13.47 -13.16 5.54
C LYS A 113 12.15 -12.40 5.49
N SER A 114 11.19 -12.90 4.70
CA SER A 114 9.83 -12.39 4.65
C SER A 114 9.11 -12.54 6.00
N MET A 115 8.03 -11.76 6.21
CA MET A 115 7.22 -11.90 7.44
C MET A 115 6.71 -13.32 7.66
N GLY A 116 6.36 -14.04 6.60
CA GLY A 116 5.97 -15.45 6.71
C GLY A 116 7.06 -16.35 7.25
N MET A 117 8.29 -16.16 6.80
CA MET A 117 9.45 -16.93 7.30
C MET A 117 9.84 -16.53 8.73
N ILE A 118 9.64 -15.25 9.11
CA ILE A 118 9.83 -14.78 10.48
C ILE A 118 8.78 -15.42 11.40
N ILE A 119 7.53 -15.48 10.96
CA ILE A 119 6.45 -16.18 11.68
C ILE A 119 6.78 -17.68 11.84
N GLU A 120 7.32 -18.33 10.81
CA GLU A 120 7.76 -19.71 10.93
C GLU A 120 8.82 -19.90 12.02
N LYS A 121 9.84 -19.04 12.01
CA LYS A 121 10.97 -19.11 12.95
C LYS A 121 10.53 -18.94 14.40
N TYR A 122 9.63 -18.00 14.68
CA TYR A 122 9.26 -17.63 16.06
C TYR A 122 7.93 -18.24 16.54
N ILE A 123 7.04 -18.65 15.62
CA ILE A 123 5.68 -19.12 15.95
C ILE A 123 5.49 -20.57 15.50
N GLY A 124 6.06 -20.95 14.34
CA GLY A 124 6.07 -22.31 13.83
C GLY A 124 5.43 -22.45 12.44
N LYS A 125 5.60 -23.63 11.83
CA LYS A 125 5.20 -23.94 10.44
C LYS A 125 3.70 -23.75 10.16
N THR A 126 2.84 -24.11 11.13
CA THR A 126 1.38 -23.91 10.98
C THR A 126 1.05 -22.43 10.89
N GLY A 127 1.66 -21.60 11.76
CA GLY A 127 1.50 -20.15 11.72
C GLY A 127 1.90 -19.55 10.35
N ARG A 128 3.02 -20.01 9.76
CA ARG A 128 3.43 -19.60 8.41
C ARG A 128 2.39 -19.94 7.35
N LYS A 129 1.92 -21.20 7.29
CA LYS A 129 0.94 -21.63 6.27
C LYS A 129 -0.36 -20.82 6.35
N LEU A 130 -0.87 -20.61 7.55
CA LEU A 130 -2.08 -19.81 7.78
C LEU A 130 -1.86 -18.33 7.38
N PHE A 131 -0.72 -17.76 7.73
CA PHE A 131 -0.35 -16.39 7.36
C PHE A 131 -0.18 -16.23 5.84
N MET A 132 0.49 -17.19 5.16
CA MET A 132 0.63 -17.15 3.70
C MET A 132 -0.70 -17.25 2.98
N LEU A 133 -1.61 -18.11 3.45
CA LEU A 133 -2.96 -18.19 2.89
C LEU A 133 -3.73 -16.88 3.12
N PHE A 134 -3.61 -16.28 4.31
CA PHE A 134 -4.18 -14.97 4.59
C PHE A 134 -3.63 -13.90 3.65
N CYS A 135 -2.31 -13.83 3.48
CA CYS A 135 -1.65 -12.89 2.56
C CYS A 135 -2.13 -13.08 1.13
N TRP A 136 -2.25 -14.33 0.67
CA TRP A 136 -2.74 -14.60 -0.68
C TRP A 136 -4.17 -14.09 -0.88
N LEU A 137 -5.10 -14.42 0.01
CA LEU A 137 -6.48 -13.94 -0.04
C LEU A 137 -6.54 -12.40 0.02
N PHE A 138 -5.72 -11.78 0.86
CA PHE A 138 -5.60 -10.33 0.94
C PHE A 138 -5.17 -9.72 -0.40
N THR A 139 -4.15 -10.31 -1.07
CA THR A 139 -3.68 -9.79 -2.36
C THR A 139 -4.75 -9.84 -3.44
N LEU A 140 -5.67 -10.83 -3.41
CA LEU A 140 -6.81 -10.89 -4.33
C LEU A 140 -7.75 -9.68 -4.17
N LEU A 141 -8.01 -9.24 -2.93
CA LEU A 141 -8.82 -8.05 -2.65
C LEU A 141 -8.16 -6.77 -3.15
N VAL A 142 -6.84 -6.66 -2.98
CA VAL A 142 -6.08 -5.49 -3.49
C VAL A 142 -6.11 -5.45 -5.01
N ILE A 143 -5.86 -6.58 -5.68
CA ILE A 143 -5.94 -6.68 -7.14
C ILE A 143 -7.32 -6.25 -7.61
N ALA A 144 -8.38 -6.74 -6.96
CA ALA A 144 -9.75 -6.40 -7.32
C ALA A 144 -10.05 -4.91 -7.18
N ALA A 145 -9.80 -4.33 -6.01
CA ALA A 145 -10.14 -2.94 -5.72
C ALA A 145 -9.34 -1.96 -6.59
N PHE A 146 -8.02 -2.15 -6.68
CA PHE A 146 -7.15 -1.20 -7.37
C PHE A 146 -7.25 -1.33 -8.89
N THR A 147 -7.44 -2.53 -9.44
CA THR A 147 -7.68 -2.69 -10.88
C THR A 147 -8.96 -1.97 -11.31
N ASP A 148 -10.05 -2.10 -10.54
CA ASP A 148 -11.31 -1.43 -10.84
C ASP A 148 -11.18 0.11 -10.77
N MET A 149 -10.46 0.61 -9.76
CA MET A 149 -10.18 2.04 -9.60
C MET A 149 -9.35 2.61 -10.75
N VAL A 150 -8.23 1.95 -11.10
CA VAL A 150 -7.35 2.39 -12.20
C VAL A 150 -8.09 2.32 -13.53
N ALA A 151 -8.81 1.23 -13.81
CA ALA A 151 -9.62 1.11 -15.01
C ALA A 151 -10.66 2.24 -15.09
N GLY A 152 -11.26 2.60 -13.96
CA GLY A 152 -12.22 3.72 -13.88
C GLY A 152 -11.61 5.09 -14.21
N THR A 153 -10.33 5.32 -13.84
CA THR A 153 -9.64 6.59 -14.16
C THR A 153 -9.19 6.69 -15.62
N PHE A 154 -9.18 5.58 -16.36
CA PHE A 154 -8.75 5.54 -17.77
C PHE A 154 -9.92 5.52 -18.76
N VAL A 155 -11.15 5.48 -18.26
CA VAL A 155 -12.33 5.48 -19.14
C VAL A 155 -12.38 6.77 -19.94
N GLY A 156 -12.30 6.65 -21.25
CA GLY A 156 -12.41 7.78 -22.19
C GLY A 156 -13.60 7.67 -23.14
N THR A 157 -14.39 6.59 -23.08
CA THR A 157 -15.56 6.36 -23.95
C THR A 157 -16.85 6.45 -23.16
N GLY A 158 -17.90 7.01 -23.76
CA GLY A 158 -19.22 7.12 -23.14
C GLY A 158 -19.35 8.22 -22.09
N LEU A 159 -18.41 9.16 -22.03
CA LEU A 159 -18.47 10.35 -21.17
C LEU A 159 -19.05 11.53 -21.96
N GLU A 160 -19.95 12.30 -21.32
CA GLU A 160 -20.54 13.50 -21.90
C GLU A 160 -19.55 14.68 -21.94
N ASP A 161 -18.65 14.76 -20.96
CA ASP A 161 -17.62 15.80 -20.87
C ASP A 161 -16.37 15.39 -21.65
N ALA A 162 -16.14 16.06 -22.78
CA ALA A 162 -14.99 15.85 -23.64
C ALA A 162 -13.65 16.20 -22.94
N GLY A 163 -13.65 17.13 -21.99
CA GLY A 163 -12.45 17.50 -21.22
C GLY A 163 -12.05 16.37 -20.25
N VAL A 164 -13.01 15.77 -19.58
CA VAL A 164 -12.78 14.60 -18.71
C VAL A 164 -12.34 13.40 -19.54
N ALA A 165 -12.98 13.14 -20.68
CA ALA A 165 -12.59 12.06 -21.59
C ALA A 165 -11.15 12.23 -22.08
N TYR A 166 -10.75 13.45 -22.46
CA TYR A 166 -9.38 13.76 -22.87
C TYR A 166 -8.39 13.57 -21.72
N ALA A 167 -8.70 14.05 -20.51
CA ALA A 167 -7.80 13.89 -19.36
C ALA A 167 -7.59 12.42 -19.00
N ASN A 168 -8.66 11.62 -18.98
CA ASN A 168 -8.60 10.19 -18.73
C ASN A 168 -7.82 9.45 -19.81
N GLY A 169 -8.11 9.72 -21.10
CA GLY A 169 -7.41 9.11 -22.23
C GLY A 169 -5.91 9.48 -22.28
N SER A 170 -5.58 10.72 -21.94
CA SER A 170 -4.18 11.17 -21.83
C SER A 170 -3.48 10.49 -20.66
N ALA A 171 -4.10 10.41 -19.48
CA ALA A 171 -3.56 9.72 -18.33
C ALA A 171 -3.33 8.22 -18.61
N ALA A 172 -4.25 7.57 -19.32
CA ALA A 172 -4.11 6.20 -19.76
C ALA A 172 -2.91 6.01 -20.70
N SER A 173 -2.79 6.88 -21.72
CA SER A 173 -1.65 6.86 -22.66
C SER A 173 -0.32 7.07 -21.94
N ILE A 174 -0.23 8.06 -21.06
CA ILE A 174 0.97 8.33 -20.26
C ILE A 174 1.31 7.11 -19.39
N SER A 175 0.33 6.48 -18.74
CA SER A 175 0.55 5.30 -17.89
C SER A 175 1.07 4.09 -18.70
N MET A 176 0.59 3.89 -19.92
CA MET A 176 1.11 2.83 -20.80
C MET A 176 2.53 3.15 -21.29
N LEU A 177 2.79 4.40 -21.67
CA LEU A 177 4.14 4.86 -22.03
C LEU A 177 5.11 4.74 -20.85
N PHE A 178 4.63 4.96 -19.62
CA PHE A 178 5.44 4.84 -18.42
C PHE A 178 6.02 3.44 -18.22
N ILE A 179 5.26 2.39 -18.56
CA ILE A 179 5.74 1.02 -18.54
C ILE A 179 6.92 0.83 -19.49
N LEU A 180 6.78 1.33 -20.73
CA LEU A 180 7.84 1.24 -21.73
C LEU A 180 9.09 2.04 -21.33
N VAL A 181 8.89 3.26 -20.86
CA VAL A 181 9.98 4.16 -20.43
C VAL A 181 10.70 3.59 -19.19
N ALA A 182 9.99 2.96 -18.26
CA ALA A 182 10.60 2.28 -17.11
C ALA A 182 11.51 1.12 -17.56
N VAL A 183 11.08 0.31 -18.52
CA VAL A 183 11.91 -0.76 -19.09
C VAL A 183 13.14 -0.19 -19.79
N ILE A 184 12.98 0.87 -20.60
CA ILE A 184 14.11 1.56 -21.27
C ILE A 184 15.10 2.08 -20.23
N PHE A 185 14.60 2.73 -19.17
CA PHE A 185 15.44 3.25 -18.09
C PHE A 185 16.18 2.14 -17.35
N GLY A 186 15.53 0.98 -17.08
CA GLY A 186 16.17 -0.21 -16.51
C GLY A 186 17.30 -0.75 -17.40
N LEU A 187 17.08 -0.82 -18.71
CA LEU A 187 18.10 -1.25 -19.67
C LEU A 187 19.28 -0.25 -19.73
N ILE A 188 19.01 1.05 -19.68
CA ILE A 188 20.06 2.10 -19.61
C ILE A 188 20.89 1.91 -18.34
N GLN A 189 20.25 1.74 -17.18
CA GLN A 189 20.95 1.52 -15.90
C GLN A 189 21.84 0.28 -15.95
N LYS A 190 21.32 -0.83 -16.51
CA LYS A 190 22.10 -2.07 -16.64
C LYS A 190 23.30 -1.91 -17.58
N LYS A 191 23.14 -1.18 -18.70
CA LYS A 191 24.21 -0.98 -19.70
C LYS A 191 25.30 -0.03 -19.20
N VAL A 192 24.93 1.05 -18.51
CA VAL A 192 25.87 2.06 -17.99
C VAL A 192 26.56 1.62 -16.70
N GLY A 193 25.95 0.71 -15.94
CA GLY A 193 26.47 0.25 -14.65
C GLY A 193 26.29 1.30 -13.55
N LYS A 194 27.36 1.61 -12.78
CA LYS A 194 27.29 2.60 -11.69
C LYS A 194 27.12 4.01 -12.25
N MET A 195 25.89 4.51 -12.24
CA MET A 195 25.54 5.87 -12.63
C MET A 195 25.52 6.78 -11.40
N ASN A 196 26.03 8.02 -11.55
CA ASN A 196 25.91 9.02 -10.50
C ASN A 196 24.42 9.30 -10.21
N GLU A 197 24.02 9.40 -8.94
CA GLU A 197 22.62 9.59 -8.53
C GLU A 197 21.97 10.85 -9.14
N TRP A 198 22.75 11.94 -9.31
CA TRP A 198 22.26 13.16 -9.98
C TRP A 198 21.97 12.93 -11.46
N VAL A 199 22.88 12.25 -12.17
CA VAL A 199 22.68 11.90 -13.58
C VAL A 199 21.48 10.98 -13.73
N LYS A 200 21.35 10.00 -12.85
CA LYS A 200 20.21 9.08 -12.79
C LYS A 200 18.89 9.84 -12.60
N ALA A 201 18.84 10.80 -11.67
CA ALA A 201 17.66 11.62 -11.43
C ALA A 201 17.30 12.50 -12.63
N VAL A 202 18.30 13.17 -13.24
CA VAL A 202 18.08 14.02 -14.42
C VAL A 202 17.54 13.21 -15.60
N VAL A 203 18.11 12.03 -15.86
CA VAL A 203 17.62 11.14 -16.93
C VAL A 203 16.19 10.68 -16.64
N ALA A 204 15.89 10.27 -15.39
CA ALA A 204 14.55 9.86 -14.99
C ALA A 204 13.52 10.98 -15.19
N ILE A 205 13.82 12.21 -14.72
CA ILE A 205 12.93 13.37 -14.86
C ILE A 205 12.78 13.74 -16.33
N GLY A 206 13.85 13.74 -17.12
CA GLY A 206 13.80 14.01 -18.56
C GLY A 206 12.88 13.03 -19.30
N LEU A 207 13.00 11.74 -19.00
CA LEU A 207 12.12 10.70 -19.55
C LEU A 207 10.66 10.90 -19.14
N LEU A 208 10.40 11.29 -17.88
CA LEU A 208 9.04 11.60 -17.40
C LEU A 208 8.43 12.78 -18.16
N VAL A 209 9.18 13.86 -18.38
CA VAL A 209 8.69 15.03 -19.12
C VAL A 209 8.37 14.67 -20.57
N VAL A 210 9.26 13.94 -21.25
CA VAL A 210 9.03 13.49 -22.64
C VAL A 210 7.79 12.59 -22.71
N MET A 211 7.70 11.61 -21.82
CA MET A 211 6.55 10.70 -21.73
C MET A 211 5.23 11.46 -21.52
N PHE A 212 5.22 12.44 -20.62
CA PHE A 212 4.05 13.27 -20.35
C PHE A 212 3.64 14.06 -21.59
N ALA A 213 4.59 14.74 -22.24
CA ALA A 213 4.32 15.52 -23.44
C ALA A 213 3.80 14.67 -24.62
N VAL A 214 4.35 13.46 -24.79
CA VAL A 214 3.89 12.53 -25.83
C VAL A 214 2.50 11.99 -25.52
N GLY A 215 2.27 11.57 -24.29
CA GLY A 215 0.98 10.99 -23.89
C GLY A 215 -0.19 11.98 -23.94
N MET A 216 0.07 13.27 -23.67
CA MET A 216 -0.94 14.32 -23.86
C MET A 216 -1.34 14.50 -25.35
N LYS A 217 -0.44 14.21 -26.28
CA LYS A 217 -0.74 14.31 -27.73
C LYS A 217 -1.40 13.06 -28.31
N LEU A 218 -1.33 11.94 -27.60
CA LEU A 218 -1.79 10.64 -28.06
C LEU A 218 -2.76 9.99 -27.04
N PRO A 219 -3.92 10.62 -26.74
CA PRO A 219 -4.86 10.05 -25.79
C PRO A 219 -5.42 8.71 -26.30
N ILE A 220 -5.57 7.73 -25.39
CA ILE A 220 -6.14 6.42 -25.69
C ILE A 220 -7.54 6.34 -25.08
N TYR A 221 -8.54 6.12 -25.92
CA TYR A 221 -9.95 6.01 -25.50
C TYR A 221 -10.39 4.57 -25.54
N ALA A 222 -10.74 4.01 -24.38
CA ALA A 222 -11.27 2.66 -24.26
C ALA A 222 -12.30 2.57 -23.13
N SER A 223 -13.08 1.47 -23.15
CA SER A 223 -14.07 1.17 -22.12
C SER A 223 -13.40 0.67 -20.83
N LYS A 224 -14.10 0.77 -19.70
CA LYS A 224 -13.63 0.25 -18.41
C LYS A 224 -13.24 -1.23 -18.49
N THR A 225 -14.07 -2.04 -19.14
CA THR A 225 -13.82 -3.49 -19.31
C THR A 225 -12.54 -3.76 -20.09
N THR A 226 -12.30 -3.01 -21.17
CA THR A 226 -11.07 -3.11 -21.96
C THR A 226 -9.84 -2.79 -21.10
N TRP A 227 -9.92 -1.73 -20.30
CA TRP A 227 -8.84 -1.36 -19.38
C TRP A 227 -8.59 -2.42 -18.31
N ILE A 228 -9.61 -3.06 -17.75
CA ILE A 228 -9.45 -4.17 -16.82
C ILE A 228 -8.62 -5.29 -17.46
N TYR A 229 -8.93 -5.70 -18.71
CA TYR A 229 -8.16 -6.74 -19.39
C TYR A 229 -6.72 -6.32 -19.68
N ILE A 230 -6.49 -5.08 -20.11
CA ILE A 230 -5.14 -4.55 -20.35
C ILE A 230 -4.33 -4.55 -19.06
N ILE A 231 -4.92 -4.09 -17.95
CA ILE A 231 -4.26 -4.07 -16.63
C ILE A 231 -3.95 -5.50 -16.17
N MET A 232 -4.88 -6.45 -16.30
CA MET A 232 -4.63 -7.85 -15.93
C MET A 232 -3.49 -8.47 -16.73
N ALA A 233 -3.44 -8.23 -18.04
CA ALA A 233 -2.33 -8.67 -18.90
C ALA A 233 -1.00 -8.02 -18.48
N TYR A 234 -1.01 -6.74 -18.16
CA TYR A 234 0.14 -6.03 -17.63
C TYR A 234 0.61 -6.61 -16.29
N LEU A 235 -0.29 -6.86 -15.34
CA LEU A 235 0.05 -7.45 -14.04
C LEU A 235 0.67 -8.84 -14.16
N PHE A 236 0.24 -9.64 -15.15
CA PHE A 236 0.89 -10.90 -15.46
C PHE A 236 2.36 -10.68 -15.82
N LEU A 237 2.66 -9.76 -16.73
CA LEU A 237 4.03 -9.43 -17.13
C LEU A 237 4.83 -8.89 -15.94
N ALA A 238 4.29 -7.93 -15.19
CA ALA A 238 4.96 -7.33 -14.03
C ALA A 238 5.29 -8.36 -12.94
N SER A 239 4.41 -9.35 -12.73
CA SER A 239 4.63 -10.40 -11.75
C SER A 239 5.76 -11.37 -12.12
N VAL A 240 5.97 -11.65 -13.41
CA VAL A 240 6.95 -12.65 -13.86
C VAL A 240 8.29 -12.06 -14.30
N MET A 241 8.35 -10.75 -14.60
CA MET A 241 9.57 -10.07 -15.03
C MET A 241 10.56 -9.86 -13.87
N PRO A 242 11.89 -9.82 -14.14
CA PRO A 242 12.89 -9.47 -13.13
C PRO A 242 12.67 -8.06 -12.55
N MET A 243 12.94 -7.89 -11.26
CA MET A 243 12.74 -6.61 -10.56
C MET A 243 13.55 -5.45 -11.16
N TRP A 244 14.79 -5.70 -11.53
CA TRP A 244 15.69 -4.70 -12.10
C TRP A 244 15.23 -4.13 -13.45
N LEU A 245 14.40 -4.89 -14.21
CA LEU A 245 13.97 -4.50 -15.55
C LEU A 245 12.77 -3.54 -15.53
N LEU A 246 11.81 -3.75 -14.65
CA LEU A 246 10.56 -2.98 -14.61
C LEU A 246 10.34 -2.30 -13.26
N MET A 247 10.28 -3.06 -12.15
CA MET A 247 9.83 -2.52 -10.87
C MET A 247 10.77 -1.45 -10.30
N GLN A 248 12.06 -1.75 -10.14
CA GLN A 248 13.01 -0.81 -9.56
C GLN A 248 13.14 0.51 -10.34
N PRO A 249 13.32 0.50 -11.70
CA PRO A 249 13.35 1.73 -12.48
C PRO A 249 12.05 2.52 -12.41
N ARG A 250 10.91 1.81 -12.45
CA ARG A 250 9.60 2.42 -12.37
C ARG A 250 9.37 3.07 -11.01
N ASP A 251 9.65 2.38 -9.91
CA ASP A 251 9.50 2.90 -8.56
C ASP A 251 10.36 4.14 -8.32
N TYR A 252 11.60 4.13 -8.85
CA TYR A 252 12.48 5.28 -8.80
C TYR A 252 11.88 6.50 -9.52
N MET A 253 11.34 6.30 -10.72
CA MET A 253 10.69 7.36 -11.50
C MET A 253 9.37 7.81 -10.86
N THR A 254 8.56 6.86 -10.38
CA THR A 254 7.28 7.14 -9.70
C THR A 254 7.50 8.03 -8.47
N THR A 255 8.57 7.83 -7.72
CA THR A 255 8.86 8.67 -6.54
C THR A 255 8.98 10.15 -6.89
N PHE A 256 9.61 10.51 -8.01
CA PHE A 256 9.65 11.91 -8.45
C PHE A 256 8.26 12.44 -8.81
N MET A 257 7.42 11.62 -9.45
CA MET A 257 6.04 12.00 -9.76
C MET A 257 5.23 12.23 -8.48
N LEU A 258 5.33 11.32 -7.50
CA LEU A 258 4.57 11.39 -6.24
C LEU A 258 5.04 12.55 -5.38
N LEU A 259 6.34 12.76 -5.24
CA LEU A 259 6.88 13.93 -4.54
C LEU A 259 6.46 15.22 -5.25
N GLY A 260 6.51 15.25 -6.59
CA GLY A 260 6.03 16.38 -7.38
C GLY A 260 4.53 16.65 -7.16
N MET A 261 3.71 15.60 -7.08
CA MET A 261 2.29 15.69 -6.77
C MET A 261 2.04 16.27 -5.36
N ILE A 262 2.73 15.74 -4.33
CA ILE A 262 2.60 16.22 -2.94
C ILE A 262 3.06 17.67 -2.83
N ILE A 263 4.23 18.00 -3.38
CA ILE A 263 4.78 19.36 -3.36
C ILE A 263 3.85 20.30 -4.13
N GLY A 264 3.39 19.93 -5.31
CA GLY A 264 2.45 20.72 -6.11
C GLY A 264 1.14 20.96 -5.38
N ALA A 265 0.58 19.95 -4.73
CA ALA A 265 -0.65 20.08 -3.93
C ALA A 265 -0.44 21.01 -2.71
N VAL A 266 0.66 20.85 -1.97
CA VAL A 266 0.98 21.71 -0.82
C VAL A 266 1.20 23.15 -1.27
N LEU A 267 1.99 23.39 -2.32
CA LEU A 267 2.20 24.74 -2.87
C LEU A 267 0.89 25.33 -3.40
N GLY A 268 0.06 24.51 -4.04
CA GLY A 268 -1.28 24.92 -4.49
C GLY A 268 -2.17 25.40 -3.34
N VAL A 269 -2.17 24.70 -2.20
CA VAL A 269 -2.88 25.12 -0.99
C VAL A 269 -2.26 26.40 -0.40
N VAL A 270 -0.92 26.53 -0.42
CA VAL A 270 -0.22 27.73 0.04
C VAL A 270 -0.62 28.98 -0.77
N VAL A 271 -0.77 28.84 -2.09
CA VAL A 271 -1.13 29.97 -2.97
C VAL A 271 -2.64 30.21 -2.98
N ALA A 272 -3.44 29.14 -3.01
CA ALA A 272 -4.89 29.25 -3.12
C ALA A 272 -5.57 29.64 -1.80
N HIS A 273 -4.94 29.38 -0.64
CA HIS A 273 -5.48 29.63 0.70
C HIS A 273 -6.95 29.19 0.89
N PRO A 274 -7.36 27.99 0.42
CA PRO A 274 -8.74 27.59 0.50
C PRO A 274 -9.19 27.41 1.95
N ASP A 275 -10.45 27.73 2.24
CA ASP A 275 -11.05 27.37 3.51
C ASP A 275 -11.55 25.92 3.51
N MET A 276 -11.64 25.34 4.71
CA MET A 276 -12.25 24.03 4.91
C MET A 276 -13.77 24.18 4.91
N GLU A 277 -14.40 23.82 3.80
CA GLU A 277 -15.86 23.81 3.65
C GLU A 277 -16.50 22.54 4.25
N LEU A 278 -15.68 21.51 4.52
CA LEU A 278 -16.12 20.28 5.17
C LEU A 278 -16.41 20.54 6.66
N ASN A 279 -17.49 19.95 7.18
CA ASN A 279 -17.78 20.02 8.61
C ASN A 279 -16.67 19.41 9.46
N ALA A 280 -16.43 19.99 10.64
CA ALA A 280 -15.41 19.48 11.55
C ALA A 280 -15.75 18.09 12.08
N PHE A 281 -17.03 17.86 12.43
CA PHE A 281 -17.51 16.57 12.93
C PHE A 281 -19.00 16.42 12.59
N ASN A 282 -19.38 15.27 12.00
CA ASN A 282 -20.73 14.97 11.57
C ASN A 282 -21.45 13.96 12.51
N GLY A 283 -20.81 13.57 13.62
CA GLY A 283 -21.38 12.62 14.57
C GLY A 283 -20.73 11.23 14.53
N PHE A 284 -21.08 10.43 15.50
CA PHE A 284 -20.60 9.03 15.59
C PHE A 284 -21.37 8.07 14.69
N GLN A 285 -22.50 8.49 14.15
CA GLN A 285 -23.32 7.75 13.19
C GLN A 285 -23.68 8.68 12.04
N VAL A 286 -23.33 8.29 10.82
CA VAL A 286 -23.65 9.05 9.59
C VAL A 286 -24.29 8.08 8.60
N GLY A 287 -25.58 8.27 8.34
CA GLY A 287 -26.36 7.30 7.58
C GLY A 287 -26.33 5.91 8.23
N ASN A 288 -25.97 4.91 7.45
CA ASN A 288 -25.83 3.52 7.92
C ASN A 288 -24.43 3.19 8.46
N SER A 289 -23.52 4.17 8.50
CA SER A 289 -22.12 3.95 8.90
C SER A 289 -21.84 4.52 10.28
N SER A 290 -21.32 3.68 11.19
CA SER A 290 -20.81 4.08 12.48
C SER A 290 -19.34 4.52 12.34
N LEU A 291 -18.95 5.60 13.04
CA LEU A 291 -17.55 6.06 13.05
C LEU A 291 -16.61 4.94 13.46
N PHE A 292 -16.93 4.21 14.54
CA PHE A 292 -16.23 2.99 14.92
C PHE A 292 -16.99 1.76 14.41
N PRO A 293 -16.39 0.86 13.67
CA PRO A 293 -14.97 0.80 13.23
C PRO A 293 -14.70 1.44 11.86
N THR A 294 -15.72 1.99 11.16
CA THR A 294 -15.67 2.33 9.74
C THR A 294 -14.57 3.35 9.41
N LEU A 295 -14.43 4.42 10.20
CA LEU A 295 -13.37 5.41 9.99
C LEU A 295 -11.99 4.74 9.91
N PHE A 296 -11.70 3.86 10.88
CA PHE A 296 -10.40 3.23 11.04
C PHE A 296 -10.06 2.28 9.90
N VAL A 297 -11.02 1.49 9.42
CA VAL A 297 -10.79 0.54 8.31
C VAL A 297 -10.84 1.23 6.94
N THR A 298 -11.53 2.35 6.82
CA THR A 298 -11.59 3.12 5.58
C THR A 298 -10.27 3.84 5.33
N ILE A 299 -9.66 4.43 6.38
CA ILE A 299 -8.31 5.03 6.31
C ILE A 299 -7.27 3.96 6.67
N ALA A 300 -7.17 2.93 5.88
CA ALA A 300 -6.19 1.89 6.13
C ALA A 300 -4.76 2.39 5.82
N CYS A 301 -4.43 2.61 4.55
CA CYS A 301 -3.05 2.87 4.13
C CYS A 301 -2.46 4.16 4.70
N GLY A 302 -3.19 5.27 4.67
CA GLY A 302 -2.67 6.56 5.18
C GLY A 302 -2.39 6.60 6.69
N ALA A 303 -2.83 5.60 7.47
CA ALA A 303 -2.62 5.52 8.92
C ALA A 303 -1.94 4.22 9.35
N VAL A 304 -2.46 3.05 8.96
CA VAL A 304 -1.90 1.73 9.31
C VAL A 304 -2.22 0.74 8.20
N SER A 305 -1.21 0.07 7.65
CA SER A 305 -1.42 -0.88 6.57
C SER A 305 -0.59 -2.15 6.75
N GLY A 306 -1.24 -3.29 6.74
CA GLY A 306 -0.57 -4.59 6.79
C GLY A 306 0.28 -4.87 5.56
N PHE A 307 -0.16 -4.38 4.39
CA PHE A 307 0.58 -4.52 3.13
C PHE A 307 1.99 -3.94 3.20
N HIS A 308 2.18 -2.80 3.88
CA HIS A 308 3.49 -2.16 4.03
C HIS A 308 4.53 -3.09 4.64
N SER A 309 4.12 -3.91 5.60
CA SER A 309 5.03 -4.88 6.23
C SER A 309 5.51 -5.97 5.27
N LEU A 310 4.68 -6.33 4.28
CA LEU A 310 5.07 -7.29 3.24
C LEU A 310 6.08 -6.66 2.27
N VAL A 311 5.95 -5.38 1.94
CA VAL A 311 6.94 -4.63 1.14
C VAL A 311 8.23 -4.47 1.94
N SER A 312 8.15 -3.99 3.18
CA SER A 312 9.31 -3.75 4.05
C SER A 312 10.16 -5.01 4.24
N SER A 313 9.51 -6.17 4.50
CA SER A 313 10.19 -7.45 4.75
C SER A 313 10.46 -8.28 3.50
N GLY A 314 9.71 -8.07 2.43
CA GLY A 314 9.82 -8.87 1.20
C GLY A 314 10.85 -8.36 0.21
N THR A 315 11.07 -7.04 0.18
CA THR A 315 11.89 -6.37 -0.84
C THR A 315 12.88 -5.37 -0.26
N SER A 316 12.43 -4.36 0.49
CA SER A 316 13.29 -3.28 1.00
C SER A 316 14.41 -3.78 1.91
N SER A 317 14.13 -4.77 2.75
CA SER A 317 15.13 -5.40 3.64
C SER A 317 16.29 -6.07 2.92
N LYS A 318 16.04 -6.52 1.68
CA LYS A 318 17.05 -7.20 0.84
C LYS A 318 17.94 -6.23 0.08
N THR A 319 17.59 -4.95 0.03
CA THR A 319 18.31 -3.94 -0.75
C THR A 319 18.96 -2.86 0.10
N ILE A 320 18.64 -2.80 1.40
CA ILE A 320 19.20 -1.80 2.31
C ILE A 320 20.68 -2.06 2.60
N SER A 321 21.52 -1.06 2.33
CA SER A 321 22.98 -1.18 2.45
C SER A 321 23.51 -0.93 3.85
N ASN A 322 22.79 -0.16 4.68
CA ASN A 322 23.20 0.15 6.05
C ASN A 322 21.99 0.24 6.98
N GLU A 323 22.11 -0.33 8.18
CA GLU A 323 21.02 -0.30 9.16
C GLU A 323 20.60 1.13 9.57
N LYS A 324 21.53 2.12 9.53
CA LYS A 324 21.21 3.52 9.81
C LYS A 324 20.16 4.13 8.87
N ASP A 325 19.96 3.52 7.69
CA ASP A 325 18.99 4.00 6.70
C ASP A 325 17.58 3.45 6.93
N MET A 326 17.44 2.39 7.75
CA MET A 326 16.14 1.77 8.07
C MET A 326 15.10 2.74 8.63
N PRO A 327 15.43 3.69 9.54
CA PRO A 327 14.45 4.65 10.06
C PRO A 327 13.87 5.55 8.95
N MET A 328 14.69 5.98 8.00
CA MET A 328 14.19 6.78 6.88
C MET A 328 13.35 5.95 5.92
N VAL A 329 13.79 4.73 5.62
CA VAL A 329 13.10 3.84 4.68
C VAL A 329 11.79 3.31 5.25
N GLY A 330 11.79 2.77 6.48
CA GLY A 330 10.58 2.21 7.09
C GLY A 330 9.70 3.30 7.70
N TYR A 331 10.18 3.98 8.74
CA TYR A 331 9.39 4.98 9.47
C TYR A 331 9.12 6.23 8.61
N GLY A 332 10.15 6.75 7.93
CA GLY A 332 10.06 8.00 7.15
C GLY A 332 9.13 7.88 5.93
N ALA A 333 9.13 6.75 5.22
CA ALA A 333 8.24 6.55 4.07
C ALA A 333 6.76 6.62 4.51
N MET A 334 6.40 5.98 5.63
CA MET A 334 5.05 6.04 6.19
C MET A 334 4.64 7.47 6.60
N ILE A 335 5.58 8.26 7.13
CA ILE A 335 5.33 9.67 7.47
C ILE A 335 4.95 10.49 6.22
N VAL A 336 5.68 10.29 5.11
CA VAL A 336 5.37 10.97 3.84
C VAL A 336 4.02 10.50 3.27
N GLU A 337 3.70 9.23 3.43
CA GLU A 337 2.39 8.69 3.04
C GLU A 337 1.25 9.26 3.89
N SER A 338 1.43 9.38 5.20
CA SER A 338 0.45 10.03 6.08
C SER A 338 0.24 11.51 5.72
N LEU A 339 1.31 12.20 5.30
CA LEU A 339 1.19 13.56 4.76
C LEU A 339 0.35 13.59 3.48
N LEU A 340 0.52 12.62 2.57
CA LEU A 340 -0.35 12.51 1.40
C LEU A 340 -1.81 12.32 1.80
N GLY A 341 -2.09 11.52 2.84
CA GLY A 341 -3.45 11.37 3.40
C GLY A 341 -4.02 12.69 3.93
N VAL A 342 -3.20 13.50 4.61
CA VAL A 342 -3.59 14.84 5.07
C VAL A 342 -3.86 15.77 3.89
N VAL A 343 -3.02 15.74 2.85
CA VAL A 343 -3.24 16.50 1.62
C VAL A 343 -4.56 16.11 0.97
N ALA A 344 -4.88 14.82 0.87
CA ALA A 344 -6.15 14.34 0.33
C ALA A 344 -7.35 14.82 1.15
N LEU A 345 -7.24 14.82 2.48
CA LEU A 345 -8.26 15.37 3.37
C LEU A 345 -8.47 16.88 3.15
N VAL A 346 -7.39 17.64 3.04
CA VAL A 346 -7.45 19.08 2.79
C VAL A 346 -8.08 19.38 1.43
N VAL A 347 -7.71 18.60 0.41
CA VAL A 347 -8.29 18.75 -0.93
C VAL A 347 -9.80 18.52 -0.90
N VAL A 348 -10.27 17.39 -0.37
CA VAL A 348 -11.72 17.12 -0.28
C VAL A 348 -12.44 18.15 0.61
N GLY A 349 -11.77 18.61 1.67
CA GLY A 349 -12.29 19.63 2.56
C GLY A 349 -12.46 20.99 1.91
N ALA A 350 -11.56 21.35 1.01
CA ALA A 350 -11.61 22.61 0.28
C ALA A 350 -12.63 22.63 -0.88
N VAL A 351 -12.91 21.46 -1.47
CA VAL A 351 -13.89 21.32 -2.57
C VAL A 351 -15.25 20.79 -2.09
N ALA A 352 -15.44 20.66 -0.77
CA ALA A 352 -16.69 20.20 -0.19
C ALA A 352 -17.86 21.14 -0.53
N VAL A 353 -19.05 20.57 -0.58
CA VAL A 353 -20.29 21.32 -0.86
C VAL A 353 -21.25 21.10 0.30
N ASN A 354 -21.77 22.18 0.87
CA ASN A 354 -22.68 22.12 2.01
C ASN A 354 -22.19 21.26 3.19
N GLY A 355 -20.89 21.34 3.49
CA GLY A 355 -20.28 20.60 4.60
C GLY A 355 -20.01 19.12 4.32
N THR A 356 -20.24 18.63 3.10
CA THR A 356 -20.05 17.22 2.70
C THR A 356 -19.15 17.10 1.48
N LYS A 357 -18.57 15.91 1.30
CA LYS A 357 -17.73 15.65 0.12
C LYS A 357 -18.55 15.77 -1.18
N PRO A 358 -17.97 16.27 -2.27
CA PRO A 358 -18.64 16.31 -3.56
C PRO A 358 -18.86 14.91 -4.13
N ASP A 359 -19.76 14.80 -5.11
CA ASP A 359 -19.96 13.59 -5.89
C ASP A 359 -18.74 13.29 -6.76
N GLY A 360 -18.48 12.01 -6.98
CA GLY A 360 -17.37 11.53 -7.79
C GLY A 360 -16.54 10.45 -7.13
N THR A 361 -15.60 9.91 -7.89
CA THR A 361 -14.63 8.96 -7.35
C THR A 361 -13.57 9.70 -6.52
N PRO A 362 -12.98 9.09 -5.49
CA PRO A 362 -11.91 9.72 -4.72
C PRO A 362 -10.76 10.27 -5.59
N PHE A 363 -10.40 9.54 -6.65
CA PHE A 363 -9.35 9.98 -7.56
C PHE A 363 -9.75 11.21 -8.38
N SER A 364 -11.00 11.27 -8.88
CA SER A 364 -11.47 12.45 -9.61
C SER A 364 -11.57 13.68 -8.69
N ILE A 365 -12.09 13.52 -7.47
CA ILE A 365 -12.17 14.61 -6.47
C ILE A 365 -10.77 15.15 -6.16
N PHE A 366 -9.80 14.26 -5.93
CA PHE A 366 -8.43 14.66 -5.63
C PHE A 366 -7.78 15.36 -6.82
N SER A 367 -7.85 14.76 -8.02
CA SER A 367 -7.21 15.30 -9.21
C SER A 367 -7.78 16.67 -9.61
N SER A 368 -9.10 16.81 -9.63
CA SER A 368 -9.75 18.09 -9.96
C SER A 368 -9.52 19.17 -8.89
N GLY A 369 -9.56 18.78 -7.62
CA GLY A 369 -9.31 19.71 -6.51
C GLY A 369 -7.91 20.29 -6.55
N VAL A 370 -6.88 19.43 -6.68
CA VAL A 370 -5.49 19.90 -6.79
C VAL A 370 -5.27 20.68 -8.09
N ALA A 371 -5.88 20.25 -9.21
CA ALA A 371 -5.79 20.99 -10.48
C ALA A 371 -6.34 22.42 -10.35
N GLY A 372 -7.44 22.60 -9.62
CA GLY A 372 -7.99 23.93 -9.33
C GLY A 372 -7.06 24.80 -8.46
N PHE A 373 -6.27 24.21 -7.57
CA PHE A 373 -5.26 24.96 -6.82
C PHE A 373 -4.07 25.35 -7.70
N LEU A 374 -3.61 24.45 -8.57
CA LEU A 374 -2.51 24.70 -9.50
C LEU A 374 -2.88 25.74 -10.58
N GLU A 375 -4.17 25.81 -10.96
CA GLU A 375 -4.69 26.85 -11.85
C GLU A 375 -4.45 28.24 -11.27
N LYS A 376 -4.67 28.44 -9.97
CA LYS A 376 -4.39 29.71 -9.28
C LYS A 376 -2.91 30.07 -9.28
N MET A 377 -2.02 29.09 -9.52
CA MET A 377 -0.58 29.30 -9.72
C MET A 377 -0.23 29.59 -11.19
N GLY A 378 -1.20 29.61 -12.10
CA GLY A 378 -1.00 29.85 -13.54
C GLY A 378 -0.75 28.57 -14.36
N VAL A 379 -0.92 27.38 -13.78
CA VAL A 379 -0.82 26.12 -14.53
C VAL A 379 -2.13 25.90 -15.29
N PRO A 380 -2.12 25.62 -16.61
CA PRO A 380 -3.36 25.32 -17.33
C PRO A 380 -4.12 24.13 -16.72
N VAL A 381 -5.41 24.30 -16.45
CA VAL A 381 -6.26 23.28 -15.78
C VAL A 381 -6.14 21.91 -16.43
N THR A 382 -6.18 21.86 -17.76
CA THR A 382 -6.08 20.58 -18.49
C THR A 382 -4.76 19.86 -18.20
N VAL A 383 -3.63 20.60 -18.17
CA VAL A 383 -2.30 20.02 -17.86
C VAL A 383 -2.26 19.54 -16.42
N ALA A 384 -2.76 20.35 -15.49
CA ALA A 384 -2.82 20.00 -14.07
C ALA A 384 -3.70 18.77 -13.83
N THR A 385 -4.89 18.70 -14.46
CA THR A 385 -5.80 17.55 -14.32
C THR A 385 -5.19 16.27 -14.88
N VAL A 386 -4.60 16.32 -16.08
CA VAL A 386 -3.91 15.16 -16.68
C VAL A 386 -2.76 14.69 -15.77
N PHE A 387 -1.94 15.63 -15.28
CA PHE A 387 -0.83 15.30 -14.39
C PHE A 387 -1.31 14.63 -13.09
N MET A 388 -2.32 15.19 -12.44
CA MET A 388 -2.87 14.63 -11.20
C MET A 388 -3.54 13.27 -11.40
N THR A 389 -4.33 13.13 -12.47
CA THR A 389 -4.98 11.85 -12.82
C THR A 389 -3.94 10.76 -13.10
N MET A 390 -2.87 11.11 -13.82
CA MET A 390 -1.73 10.21 -14.04
C MET A 390 -1.06 9.82 -12.71
N CYS A 391 -0.80 10.78 -11.82
CA CYS A 391 -0.14 10.50 -10.54
C CYS A 391 -0.96 9.55 -9.66
N VAL A 392 -2.27 9.78 -9.50
CA VAL A 392 -3.12 8.89 -8.70
C VAL A 392 -3.28 7.51 -9.32
N SER A 393 -3.30 7.41 -10.66
CA SER A 393 -3.30 6.14 -11.36
C SER A 393 -1.97 5.40 -11.18
N ALA A 394 -0.85 6.12 -11.21
CA ALA A 394 0.48 5.55 -10.99
C ALA A 394 0.64 5.00 -9.56
N LEU A 395 0.09 5.69 -8.53
CA LEU A 395 0.02 5.19 -7.15
C LEU A 395 -0.58 3.78 -7.11
N ALA A 396 -1.77 3.63 -7.68
CA ALA A 396 -2.48 2.36 -7.66
C ALA A 396 -1.77 1.28 -8.49
N LEU A 397 -1.26 1.61 -9.68
CA LEU A 397 -0.55 0.67 -10.56
C LEU A 397 0.75 0.16 -9.93
N THR A 398 1.52 1.03 -9.27
CA THR A 398 2.78 0.63 -8.62
C THR A 398 2.53 -0.34 -7.47
N SER A 399 1.48 -0.10 -6.68
CA SER A 399 1.08 -1.04 -5.64
C SER A 399 0.55 -2.35 -6.22
N LEU A 400 -0.19 -2.31 -7.33
CA LEU A 400 -0.68 -3.52 -8.03
C LEU A 400 0.45 -4.44 -8.49
N ASP A 401 1.55 -3.89 -8.99
CA ASP A 401 2.71 -4.69 -9.42
C ASP A 401 3.32 -5.46 -8.24
N SER A 402 3.54 -4.74 -7.14
CA SER A 402 4.06 -5.33 -5.90
C SER A 402 3.10 -6.39 -5.36
N VAL A 403 1.79 -6.12 -5.36
CA VAL A 403 0.75 -7.04 -4.89
C VAL A 403 0.66 -8.29 -5.77
N ALA A 404 0.69 -8.15 -7.10
CA ALA A 404 0.65 -9.30 -8.01
C ALA A 404 1.85 -10.23 -7.78
N ARG A 405 3.03 -9.67 -7.54
CA ARG A 405 4.24 -10.43 -7.20
C ARG A 405 4.14 -11.07 -5.82
N ILE A 406 3.72 -10.35 -4.79
CA ILE A 406 3.54 -10.88 -3.43
C ILE A 406 2.47 -11.98 -3.43
N GLY A 407 1.35 -11.80 -4.13
CA GLY A 407 0.31 -12.82 -4.27
C GLY A 407 0.83 -14.09 -4.92
N ARG A 408 1.59 -13.97 -6.02
CA ARG A 408 2.28 -15.11 -6.63
C ARG A 408 3.22 -15.80 -5.64
N MET A 409 4.07 -15.05 -4.95
CA MET A 409 5.04 -15.60 -4.00
C MET A 409 4.33 -16.28 -2.83
N SER A 410 3.28 -15.67 -2.26
CA SER A 410 2.48 -16.25 -1.19
C SER A 410 1.82 -17.57 -1.62
N SER A 411 1.29 -17.63 -2.86
CA SER A 411 0.77 -18.86 -3.44
C SER A 411 1.85 -19.93 -3.60
N GLN A 412 3.01 -19.58 -4.12
CA GLN A 412 4.14 -20.51 -4.27
C GLN A 412 4.61 -21.05 -2.92
N GLU A 413 4.83 -20.17 -1.92
CA GLU A 413 5.29 -20.55 -0.59
C GLU A 413 4.27 -21.42 0.17
N LEU A 414 2.98 -21.24 -0.08
CA LEU A 414 1.92 -22.06 0.51
C LEU A 414 2.06 -23.54 0.13
N PHE A 415 2.46 -23.83 -1.12
CA PHE A 415 2.57 -25.17 -1.66
C PHE A 415 4.00 -25.75 -1.64
N LEU A 416 5.03 -24.93 -1.35
CA LEU A 416 6.43 -25.34 -1.34
C LEU A 416 6.73 -26.42 -0.27
N GLY A 417 5.96 -26.45 0.84
CA GLY A 417 6.17 -27.41 1.92
C GLY A 417 7.49 -27.18 2.67
N ASP A 418 8.07 -28.26 3.19
CA ASP A 418 9.33 -28.23 3.95
C ASP A 418 10.59 -28.44 3.07
N THR A 419 10.41 -28.67 1.78
CA THR A 419 11.50 -28.98 0.84
C THR A 419 11.75 -27.81 -0.11
N THR A 420 12.90 -27.16 0.02
CA THR A 420 13.45 -26.23 -0.97
C THR A 420 14.09 -26.94 -2.15
N ASP A 421 14.28 -28.25 -2.06
CA ASP A 421 14.93 -29.08 -3.08
C ASP A 421 13.89 -29.46 -4.17
N THR A 422 14.02 -28.86 -5.34
CA THR A 422 13.16 -29.10 -6.50
C THR A 422 13.16 -30.57 -6.97
N ALA A 423 14.19 -31.33 -6.64
CA ALA A 423 14.28 -32.76 -6.99
C ALA A 423 13.31 -33.63 -6.18
N LYS A 424 12.96 -33.19 -4.97
CA LYS A 424 12.07 -33.90 -4.03
C LYS A 424 10.60 -33.49 -4.13
N MET A 425 10.27 -32.53 -5.01
CA MET A 425 8.90 -32.05 -5.19
C MET A 425 8.04 -33.04 -5.98
N THR A 426 6.82 -33.24 -5.52
CA THR A 426 5.81 -33.99 -6.30
C THR A 426 5.46 -33.26 -7.60
N PRO A 427 4.98 -33.95 -8.66
CA PRO A 427 4.56 -33.31 -9.90
C PRO A 427 3.54 -32.17 -9.67
N MET A 428 2.60 -32.38 -8.76
CA MET A 428 1.59 -31.37 -8.41
C MET A 428 2.22 -30.15 -7.73
N GLN A 429 3.18 -30.34 -6.82
CA GLN A 429 3.92 -29.24 -6.21
C GLN A 429 4.69 -28.43 -7.26
N LYS A 430 5.33 -29.09 -8.24
CA LYS A 430 6.04 -28.40 -9.33
C LYS A 430 5.12 -27.50 -10.15
N VAL A 431 3.88 -27.93 -10.40
CA VAL A 431 2.88 -27.11 -11.11
C VAL A 431 2.44 -25.94 -10.23
N LEU A 432 2.05 -26.19 -8.97
CA LEU A 432 1.51 -25.18 -8.07
C LEU A 432 2.55 -24.13 -7.66
N THR A 433 3.85 -24.51 -7.62
CA THR A 433 4.96 -23.60 -7.34
C THR A 433 5.55 -22.93 -8.59
N ASN A 434 5.07 -23.31 -9.79
CA ASN A 434 5.49 -22.65 -11.03
C ASN A 434 5.06 -21.18 -11.03
N LYS A 435 5.99 -20.26 -11.31
CA LYS A 435 5.74 -18.81 -11.26
C LYS A 435 4.62 -18.35 -12.21
N TYR A 436 4.51 -18.96 -13.37
CA TYR A 436 3.48 -18.60 -14.35
C TYR A 436 2.10 -19.09 -13.89
N PHE A 437 2.01 -20.33 -13.42
CA PHE A 437 0.76 -20.90 -12.89
C PHE A 437 0.27 -20.16 -11.66
N ALA A 438 1.14 -19.90 -10.69
CA ALA A 438 0.83 -19.15 -9.48
C ALA A 438 0.36 -17.71 -9.80
N THR A 439 0.94 -17.06 -10.83
CA THR A 439 0.49 -15.75 -11.29
C THR A 439 -0.90 -15.83 -11.91
N VAL A 440 -1.12 -16.78 -12.83
CA VAL A 440 -2.42 -16.92 -13.52
C VAL A 440 -3.54 -17.16 -12.50
N ILE A 441 -3.36 -18.07 -11.54
CA ILE A 441 -4.41 -18.40 -10.56
C ILE A 441 -4.70 -17.21 -9.64
N THR A 442 -3.66 -16.47 -9.23
CA THR A 442 -3.81 -15.26 -8.42
C THR A 442 -4.59 -14.18 -9.17
N LEU A 443 -4.21 -13.89 -10.41
CA LEU A 443 -4.89 -12.88 -11.23
C LEU A 443 -6.31 -13.31 -11.62
N PHE A 444 -6.56 -14.59 -11.85
CA PHE A 444 -7.90 -15.11 -12.16
C PHE A 444 -8.87 -14.88 -11.00
N PHE A 445 -8.50 -15.24 -9.77
CA PHE A 445 -9.36 -14.99 -8.61
C PHE A 445 -9.48 -13.50 -8.29
N GLY A 446 -8.40 -12.72 -8.47
CA GLY A 446 -8.45 -11.26 -8.37
C GLY A 446 -9.43 -10.65 -9.37
N TYR A 447 -9.42 -11.11 -10.62
CA TYR A 447 -10.37 -10.68 -11.64
C TYR A 447 -11.82 -10.99 -11.27
N LEU A 448 -12.11 -12.19 -10.76
CA LEU A 448 -13.47 -12.54 -10.33
C LEU A 448 -14.00 -11.58 -9.25
N LEU A 449 -13.14 -11.20 -8.30
CA LEU A 449 -13.49 -10.21 -7.27
C LEU A 449 -13.64 -8.79 -7.84
N THR A 450 -12.92 -8.44 -8.92
CA THR A 450 -13.05 -7.14 -9.61
C THR A 450 -14.47 -6.91 -10.15
N LEU A 451 -15.18 -7.99 -10.51
CA LEU A 451 -16.56 -7.91 -11.00
C LEU A 451 -17.54 -7.30 -9.98
N GLY A 452 -17.18 -7.33 -8.68
CA GLY A 452 -17.94 -6.70 -7.61
C GLY A 452 -17.83 -5.17 -7.56
N GLY A 453 -16.87 -4.59 -8.26
CA GLY A 453 -16.56 -3.17 -8.23
C GLY A 453 -15.89 -2.71 -6.93
N TYR A 454 -15.07 -1.63 -7.02
CA TYR A 454 -14.25 -1.20 -5.88
C TYR A 454 -15.08 -0.76 -4.65
N ASN A 455 -16.22 -0.12 -4.85
CA ASN A 455 -17.08 0.34 -3.75
C ASN A 455 -17.52 -0.80 -2.82
N ASN A 456 -17.79 -1.97 -3.38
CA ASN A 456 -18.21 -3.15 -2.62
C ASN A 456 -17.01 -3.88 -2.00
N VAL A 457 -15.88 -3.92 -2.70
CA VAL A 457 -14.66 -4.61 -2.24
C VAL A 457 -13.89 -3.80 -1.21
N TRP A 458 -13.91 -2.46 -1.28
CA TRP A 458 -13.12 -1.56 -0.45
C TRP A 458 -13.26 -1.77 1.06
N PRO A 459 -14.48 -1.91 1.64
CA PRO A 459 -14.60 -2.14 3.09
C PRO A 459 -13.97 -3.47 3.54
N LEU A 460 -14.07 -4.51 2.70
CA LEU A 460 -13.46 -5.81 2.99
C LEU A 460 -11.94 -5.74 2.84
N PHE A 461 -11.44 -5.07 1.79
CA PHE A 461 -10.02 -4.79 1.60
C PHE A 461 -9.44 -4.02 2.80
N GLY A 462 -10.08 -2.92 3.22
CA GLY A 462 -9.61 -2.13 4.36
C GLY A 462 -9.56 -2.94 5.66
N SER A 463 -10.60 -3.74 5.94
CA SER A 463 -10.64 -4.60 7.12
C SER A 463 -9.56 -5.69 7.08
N ALA A 464 -9.36 -6.34 5.93
CA ALA A 464 -8.33 -7.35 5.73
C ALA A 464 -6.92 -6.76 5.85
N ASN A 465 -6.69 -5.58 5.29
CA ASN A 465 -5.41 -4.87 5.36
C ASN A 465 -5.03 -4.53 6.81
N GLN A 466 -5.98 -4.06 7.59
CA GLN A 466 -5.73 -3.75 8.99
C GLN A 466 -5.63 -4.99 9.88
N LEU A 467 -6.35 -6.09 9.55
CA LEU A 467 -6.14 -7.36 10.24
C LEU A 467 -4.73 -7.89 9.96
N LEU A 468 -4.24 -7.78 8.73
CA LEU A 468 -2.85 -8.11 8.41
C LEU A 468 -1.88 -7.27 9.26
N ALA A 469 -2.14 -5.96 9.41
CA ALA A 469 -1.35 -5.11 10.30
C ALA A 469 -1.33 -5.61 11.74
N ALA A 470 -2.48 -5.97 12.28
CA ALA A 470 -2.59 -6.53 13.62
C ALA A 470 -1.77 -7.83 13.77
N LEU A 471 -1.88 -8.74 12.81
CA LEU A 471 -1.14 -10.01 12.81
C LEU A 471 0.38 -9.79 12.75
N VAL A 472 0.84 -8.83 11.95
CA VAL A 472 2.24 -8.45 11.87
C VAL A 472 2.71 -7.82 13.18
N LEU A 473 1.96 -6.90 13.77
CA LEU A 473 2.30 -6.29 15.06
C LEU A 473 2.45 -7.35 16.17
N ILE A 474 1.59 -8.38 16.20
CA ILE A 474 1.74 -9.49 17.14
C ILE A 474 3.04 -10.27 16.87
N ALA A 475 3.32 -10.60 15.60
CA ALA A 475 4.53 -11.31 15.22
C ALA A 475 5.81 -10.53 15.58
N LEU A 476 5.81 -9.21 15.35
CA LEU A 476 6.89 -8.30 15.77
C LEU A 476 7.04 -8.25 17.29
N ALA A 477 5.95 -8.24 18.04
CA ALA A 477 5.98 -8.28 19.49
C ALA A 477 6.61 -9.59 20.01
N VAL A 478 6.29 -10.73 19.39
CA VAL A 478 6.93 -12.02 19.68
C VAL A 478 8.43 -11.97 19.37
N PHE A 479 8.80 -11.45 18.18
CA PHE A 479 10.21 -11.30 17.79
C PHE A 479 11.00 -10.43 18.78
N LEU A 480 10.50 -9.25 19.13
CA LEU A 480 11.19 -8.35 20.08
C LEU A 480 11.32 -9.01 21.46
N LYS A 481 10.29 -9.68 21.95
CA LYS A 481 10.33 -10.38 23.23
C LYS A 481 11.38 -11.49 23.23
N THR A 482 11.42 -12.31 22.19
CA THR A 482 12.38 -13.44 22.10
C THR A 482 13.82 -12.97 21.92
N THR A 483 14.04 -11.75 21.40
CA THR A 483 15.37 -11.15 21.26
C THR A 483 15.76 -10.22 22.41
N GLY A 484 15.05 -10.31 23.54
CA GLY A 484 15.35 -9.52 24.75
C GLY A 484 14.99 -8.04 24.65
N ARG A 485 14.26 -7.64 23.62
CA ARG A 485 13.80 -6.27 23.39
C ARG A 485 12.33 -6.16 23.78
N THR A 486 12.01 -5.39 24.79
CA THR A 486 10.61 -5.17 25.20
C THR A 486 10.06 -3.90 24.56
N GLY A 487 8.86 -3.99 23.98
CA GLY A 487 8.22 -2.85 23.35
C GLY A 487 6.73 -2.78 23.67
N TRP A 488 6.35 -2.13 24.79
CA TRP A 488 4.96 -1.75 25.04
C TRP A 488 4.38 -0.93 23.88
N THR A 489 5.24 -0.27 23.08
CA THR A 489 4.90 0.47 21.89
C THR A 489 4.17 -0.34 20.81
N LEU A 490 4.30 -1.68 20.84
CA LEU A 490 3.57 -2.58 19.92
C LEU A 490 2.27 -3.12 20.51
N TYR A 491 2.15 -3.21 21.84
CA TYR A 491 0.99 -3.86 22.48
C TYR A 491 -0.30 -3.05 22.33
N VAL A 492 -0.22 -1.72 22.47
CA VAL A 492 -1.39 -0.84 22.30
C VAL A 492 -1.88 -0.83 20.84
N PRO A 493 -1.02 -0.59 19.84
CA PRO A 493 -1.41 -0.72 18.44
C PRO A 493 -2.00 -2.09 18.09
N MET A 494 -1.37 -3.16 18.53
CA MET A 494 -1.81 -4.54 18.32
C MET A 494 -3.23 -4.78 18.85
N GLY A 495 -3.48 -4.42 20.12
CA GLY A 495 -4.78 -4.62 20.76
C GLY A 495 -5.88 -3.80 20.08
N MET A 496 -5.63 -2.52 19.81
CA MET A 496 -6.57 -1.64 19.13
C MET A 496 -6.90 -2.15 17.72
N MET A 497 -5.88 -2.54 16.95
CA MET A 497 -6.09 -3.03 15.59
C MET A 497 -6.88 -4.33 15.54
N LEU A 498 -6.66 -5.26 16.49
CA LEU A 498 -7.49 -6.48 16.60
C LEU A 498 -8.96 -6.14 16.84
N VAL A 499 -9.25 -5.26 17.81
CA VAL A 499 -10.64 -4.88 18.14
C VAL A 499 -11.32 -4.21 16.94
N VAL A 500 -10.65 -3.22 16.31
CA VAL A 500 -11.17 -2.50 15.14
C VAL A 500 -11.49 -3.47 14.00
N THR A 501 -10.53 -4.33 13.65
CA THR A 501 -10.63 -5.16 12.46
C THR A 501 -11.61 -6.30 12.60
N PHE A 502 -11.65 -6.98 13.74
CA PHE A 502 -12.65 -8.01 13.96
C PHE A 502 -14.07 -7.44 14.05
N THR A 503 -14.25 -6.28 14.67
CA THR A 503 -15.55 -5.59 14.68
C THR A 503 -16.00 -5.26 13.25
N ALA A 504 -15.11 -4.72 12.42
CA ALA A 504 -15.43 -4.39 11.03
C ALA A 504 -15.77 -5.63 10.18
N LEU A 505 -14.98 -6.70 10.30
CA LEU A 505 -15.22 -7.94 9.57
C LEU A 505 -16.53 -8.61 9.99
N ILE A 506 -16.86 -8.63 11.29
CA ILE A 506 -18.14 -9.15 11.79
C ILE A 506 -19.30 -8.34 11.24
N GLN A 507 -19.23 -7.00 11.29
CA GLN A 507 -20.29 -6.14 10.73
C GLN A 507 -20.47 -6.35 9.22
N LYS A 508 -19.37 -6.42 8.46
CA LYS A 508 -19.43 -6.68 7.01
C LYS A 508 -20.02 -8.07 6.72
N THR A 509 -19.62 -9.09 7.47
CA THR A 509 -20.15 -10.46 7.31
C THR A 509 -21.66 -10.49 7.59
N ILE A 510 -22.13 -9.86 8.67
CA ILE A 510 -23.55 -9.76 9.00
C ILE A 510 -24.32 -9.06 7.87
N ALA A 511 -23.78 -7.96 7.32
CA ALA A 511 -24.40 -7.25 6.21
C ALA A 511 -24.52 -8.13 4.95
N LEU A 512 -23.46 -8.86 4.60
CA LEU A 512 -23.47 -9.78 3.45
C LEU A 512 -24.45 -10.94 3.65
N VAL A 513 -24.52 -11.52 4.86
CA VAL A 513 -25.50 -12.59 5.18
C VAL A 513 -26.93 -12.06 5.05
N LYS A 514 -27.20 -10.84 5.53
CA LYS A 514 -28.54 -10.22 5.39
C LYS A 514 -28.91 -10.01 3.92
N ASN A 515 -27.99 -9.56 3.07
CA ASN A 515 -28.22 -9.39 1.63
C ASN A 515 -28.52 -10.73 0.95
N VAL A 516 -27.77 -11.79 1.30
CA VAL A 516 -28.02 -13.15 0.80
C VAL A 516 -29.41 -13.65 1.23
N ALA A 517 -29.74 -13.50 2.50
CA ALA A 517 -31.03 -13.92 3.05
C ALA A 517 -32.22 -13.14 2.46
N ALA A 518 -32.03 -11.88 2.07
CA ALA A 518 -33.04 -11.05 1.42
C ALA A 518 -33.22 -11.37 -0.08
N GLY A 519 -32.44 -12.30 -0.66
CA GLY A 519 -32.49 -12.64 -2.09
C GLY A 519 -31.98 -11.53 -3.01
N GLN A 520 -31.30 -10.52 -2.47
CA GLN A 520 -30.76 -9.37 -3.24
C GLN A 520 -29.31 -9.60 -3.67
N ALA A 521 -28.69 -10.69 -3.22
CA ALA A 521 -27.29 -10.97 -3.44
C ALA A 521 -27.07 -11.76 -4.74
N THR A 522 -25.98 -11.40 -5.45
CA THR A 522 -25.44 -12.23 -6.53
C THR A 522 -24.25 -13.03 -6.01
N PHE A 523 -24.14 -14.30 -6.44
CA PHE A 523 -23.04 -15.15 -5.97
C PHE A 523 -21.65 -14.55 -6.25
N LEU A 524 -21.46 -14.01 -7.46
CA LEU A 524 -20.15 -13.45 -7.88
C LEU A 524 -19.77 -12.17 -7.11
N VAL A 525 -20.74 -11.39 -6.67
CA VAL A 525 -20.47 -10.12 -5.96
C VAL A 525 -20.49 -10.32 -4.46
N ASP A 526 -21.62 -10.82 -3.91
CA ASP A 526 -21.80 -10.88 -2.45
C ASP A 526 -21.35 -12.23 -1.88
N GLY A 527 -21.64 -13.34 -2.57
CA GLY A 527 -21.30 -14.69 -2.11
C GLY A 527 -19.78 -14.91 -2.05
N LEU A 528 -19.04 -14.47 -3.07
CA LEU A 528 -17.58 -14.58 -3.07
C LEU A 528 -16.93 -13.71 -1.99
N GLN A 529 -17.45 -12.49 -1.79
CA GLN A 529 -16.98 -11.63 -0.68
C GLN A 529 -17.29 -12.24 0.69
N LEU A 530 -18.45 -12.86 0.87
CA LEU A 530 -18.81 -13.54 2.11
C LEU A 530 -17.85 -14.70 2.41
N ILE A 531 -17.53 -15.52 1.42
CA ILE A 531 -16.57 -16.62 1.57
C ILE A 531 -15.21 -16.07 1.98
N VAL A 532 -14.71 -15.04 1.30
CA VAL A 532 -13.41 -14.41 1.61
C VAL A 532 -13.43 -13.79 3.01
N ALA A 533 -14.50 -13.08 3.39
CA ALA A 533 -14.62 -12.47 4.72
C ALA A 533 -14.57 -13.52 5.85
N VAL A 534 -15.30 -14.62 5.71
CA VAL A 534 -15.30 -15.71 6.69
C VAL A 534 -13.92 -16.38 6.76
N LEU A 535 -13.30 -16.67 5.62
CA LEU A 535 -11.95 -17.25 5.60
C LEU A 535 -10.92 -16.34 6.27
N LEU A 536 -10.95 -15.02 5.99
CA LEU A 536 -10.05 -14.05 6.63
C LEU A 536 -10.27 -13.99 8.14
N MET A 537 -11.52 -14.02 8.63
CA MET A 537 -11.81 -14.05 10.07
C MET A 537 -11.25 -15.31 10.72
N VAL A 538 -11.52 -16.48 10.16
CA VAL A 538 -11.05 -17.77 10.70
C VAL A 538 -9.52 -17.80 10.73
N LEU A 539 -8.87 -17.47 9.60
CA LEU A 539 -7.41 -17.42 9.51
C LEU A 539 -6.82 -16.38 10.47
N GLY A 540 -7.43 -15.20 10.55
CA GLY A 540 -7.01 -14.14 11.47
C GLY A 540 -7.05 -14.58 12.93
N VAL A 541 -8.14 -15.24 13.37
CA VAL A 541 -8.25 -15.80 14.73
C VAL A 541 -7.18 -16.87 14.97
N MET A 542 -6.97 -17.79 14.01
CA MET A 542 -5.98 -18.86 14.17
C MET A 542 -4.55 -18.33 14.27
N VAL A 543 -4.17 -17.36 13.41
CA VAL A 543 -2.86 -16.72 13.46
C VAL A 543 -2.69 -15.90 14.74
N ALA A 544 -3.67 -15.06 15.09
CA ALA A 544 -3.64 -14.25 16.30
C ALA A 544 -3.52 -15.13 17.55
N TYR A 545 -4.30 -16.21 17.66
CA TYR A 545 -4.22 -17.17 18.76
C TYR A 545 -2.82 -17.80 18.86
N SER A 546 -2.26 -18.26 17.74
CA SER A 546 -0.93 -18.87 17.69
C SER A 546 0.17 -17.90 18.17
N CYS A 547 0.09 -16.64 17.72
CA CYS A 547 1.04 -15.60 18.09
C CYS A 547 0.87 -15.17 19.56
N ILE A 548 -0.36 -14.93 20.03
CA ILE A 548 -0.67 -14.52 21.41
C ILE A 548 -0.25 -15.62 22.41
N ARG A 549 -0.51 -16.87 22.08
CA ARG A 549 -0.05 -18.01 22.90
C ARG A 549 1.47 -18.03 23.08
N LYS A 550 2.24 -17.73 22.01
CA LYS A 550 3.70 -17.60 22.10
C LYS A 550 4.12 -16.34 22.87
N LEU A 551 3.42 -15.22 22.68
CA LEU A 551 3.73 -13.96 23.33
C LEU A 551 3.55 -14.05 24.88
N PHE A 552 2.50 -14.68 25.35
CA PHE A 552 2.17 -14.77 26.78
C PHE A 552 2.48 -16.13 27.41
N GLY A 553 2.63 -17.19 26.61
CA GLY A 553 2.92 -18.55 27.07
C GLY A 553 4.40 -18.88 27.32
N ALA A 554 5.33 -18.00 26.95
CA ALA A 554 6.77 -18.25 27.00
C ALA A 554 7.41 -18.13 28.42
N GLY A 555 6.63 -18.29 29.49
CA GLY A 555 7.15 -18.29 30.87
C GLY A 555 7.63 -19.66 31.38
N LYS A 556 7.49 -20.75 30.63
CA LYS A 556 7.80 -22.10 31.16
C LYS A 556 8.77 -22.98 30.36
N ASN A 557 9.20 -22.63 29.15
CA ASN A 557 10.02 -23.56 28.32
C ASN A 557 11.28 -22.96 27.65
N SER A 558 11.71 -21.76 28.00
CA SER A 558 12.93 -21.17 27.39
C SER A 558 14.26 -21.70 27.96
N GLU A 559 14.24 -22.52 29.00
CA GLU A 559 15.48 -23.10 29.59
C GLU A 559 15.84 -24.50 29.05
N LYS A 560 15.00 -25.12 28.23
CA LYS A 560 15.23 -26.50 27.74
C LYS A 560 15.65 -26.62 26.25
N GLU A 561 15.67 -25.53 25.49
CA GLU A 561 16.10 -25.57 24.07
C GLU A 561 17.40 -24.78 23.81
N ALA A 562 18.08 -24.30 24.87
CA ALA A 562 19.38 -23.63 24.79
C ALA A 562 20.50 -24.43 25.49
N ALA A 563 20.30 -25.74 25.75
CA ALA A 563 21.35 -26.65 26.22
C ALA A 563 21.65 -27.72 25.18
#